data_4295d12e06fa668b43e344abc98e0d99
#
_entry.id   4295d12e06fa668b43e344abc98e0d99
#
_cell.length_a   1.000
_cell.length_b   1.000
_cell.length_c   1.000
_cell.angle_alpha   90.00
_cell.angle_beta   90.00
_cell.angle_gamma   90.00
#
_symmetry.space_group_name_H-M   'P 1'
#
loop_
_entity.id
_entity.type
_entity.pdbx_description
1 polymer ?
#
loop_
_entity_poly.entity_id
_entity_poly.type
_entity_poly.pdbx_seq_one_letter_code
_entity_poly.pdbx_strand_id
1 'polypeptide(L)'
;MSKKLNKIDVLLLKSLEEKPLYSSKIEEKFNKLYNSDLTIRSLYPNLDWLETNEFISCWWVEEEPEYGGKRRRFYGLTEKGKQALGE
;
A
#
# COMPACT_ATOMS: atom_id res chain seq x y z
N MET A 1 8.76 14.14 -18.04
CA MET A 1 9.20 14.37 -16.66
C MET A 1 8.46 13.43 -15.72
N SER A 2 9.19 12.79 -14.83
CA SER A 2 8.56 11.92 -13.87
C SER A 2 7.91 12.73 -12.74
N LYS A 3 6.76 12.29 -12.31
CA LYS A 3 6.06 12.88 -11.18
C LYS A 3 6.85 12.58 -9.91
N LYS A 4 7.04 13.58 -9.07
CA LYS A 4 7.64 13.36 -7.77
C LYS A 4 6.60 12.76 -6.81
N LEU A 5 7.07 11.92 -5.91
CA LEU A 5 6.23 11.37 -4.88
C LEU A 5 5.76 12.49 -3.94
N ASN A 6 4.47 12.55 -3.68
CA ASN A 6 3.96 13.52 -2.70
C ASN A 6 3.97 12.87 -1.31
N LYS A 7 3.57 13.64 -0.31
CA LYS A 7 3.60 13.17 1.08
C LYS A 7 2.73 11.93 1.29
N ILE A 8 1.56 11.90 0.66
CA ILE A 8 0.67 10.74 0.79
C ILE A 8 1.31 9.50 0.17
N ASP A 9 1.92 9.64 -1.01
CA ASP A 9 2.61 8.54 -1.66
C ASP A 9 3.72 7.97 -0.76
N VAL A 10 4.53 8.85 -0.19
CA VAL A 10 5.63 8.42 0.70
C VAL A 10 5.10 7.70 1.91
N LEU A 11 4.03 8.20 2.51
CA LEU A 11 3.45 7.56 3.70
C LEU A 11 2.82 6.21 3.38
N LEU A 12 2.25 6.06 2.17
CA LEU A 12 1.75 4.75 1.74
C LEU A 12 2.91 3.76 1.60
N LEU A 13 4.03 4.20 1.01
CA LEU A 13 5.20 3.34 0.93
C LEU A 13 5.71 2.97 2.31
N LYS A 14 5.75 3.92 3.24
CA LYS A 14 6.15 3.64 4.62
C LYS A 14 5.23 2.66 5.30
N SER A 15 3.93 2.72 4.99
CA SER A 15 2.96 1.78 5.56
C SER A 15 3.29 0.34 5.17
N LEU A 16 3.93 0.14 4.03
CA LEU A 16 4.28 -1.18 3.51
C LEU A 16 5.71 -1.57 3.79
N GLU A 17 6.46 -0.74 4.53
CA GLU A 17 7.89 -0.93 4.74
C GLU A 17 8.24 -2.22 5.46
N GLU A 18 7.46 -2.59 6.48
CA GLU A 18 7.75 -3.77 7.27
C GLU A 18 7.32 -5.07 6.58
N LYS A 19 6.15 -5.03 5.94
CA LYS A 19 5.59 -6.23 5.30
C LYS A 19 4.45 -5.82 4.38
N PRO A 20 4.09 -6.70 3.42
CA PRO A 20 2.90 -6.46 2.60
C PRO A 20 1.63 -6.41 3.45
N LEU A 21 0.71 -5.56 3.06
CA LEU A 21 -0.56 -5.38 3.77
C LEU A 21 -1.71 -5.38 2.77
N TYR A 22 -2.90 -5.77 3.25
CA TYR A 22 -4.11 -5.63 2.46
C TYR A 22 -4.86 -4.36 2.86
N SER A 23 -5.88 -4.00 2.07
CA SER A 23 -6.53 -2.68 2.12
C SER A 23 -6.86 -2.15 3.52
N SER A 24 -7.57 -2.93 4.34
CA SER A 24 -7.97 -2.43 5.67
C SER A 24 -6.78 -2.22 6.59
N LYS A 25 -5.72 -3.00 6.42
CA LYS A 25 -4.50 -2.83 7.20
C LYS A 25 -3.69 -1.64 6.73
N ILE A 26 -3.70 -1.36 5.44
CA ILE A 26 -3.06 -0.14 4.90
C ILE A 26 -3.76 1.09 5.46
N GLU A 27 -5.09 1.09 5.45
CA GLU A 27 -5.89 2.19 6.00
C GLU A 27 -5.52 2.45 7.46
N GLU A 28 -5.51 1.39 8.26
CA GLU A 28 -5.19 1.49 9.67
C GLU A 28 -3.78 2.05 9.91
N LYS A 29 -2.79 1.49 9.23
CA LYS A 29 -1.41 1.89 9.43
C LYS A 29 -1.12 3.29 8.87
N PHE A 30 -1.67 3.61 7.70
CA PHE A 30 -1.53 4.93 7.10
C PHE A 30 -2.09 6.01 8.03
N ASN A 31 -3.29 5.79 8.55
CA ASN A 31 -3.92 6.78 9.42
C ASN A 31 -3.15 6.96 10.72
N LYS A 32 -2.53 5.89 11.21
CA LYS A 32 -1.68 5.98 12.38
C LYS A 32 -0.44 6.84 12.11
N LEU A 33 0.19 6.63 10.94
CA LEU A 33 1.41 7.37 10.58
C LEU A 33 1.12 8.83 10.26
N TYR A 34 -0.02 9.11 9.65
CA TYR A 34 -0.37 10.44 9.19
C TYR A 34 -1.27 11.19 10.19
N ASN A 35 -1.68 10.50 11.25
CA ASN A 35 -2.62 11.05 12.23
C ASN A 35 -3.88 11.57 11.54
N SER A 36 -4.50 10.72 10.75
CA SER A 36 -5.65 11.07 9.91
C SER A 36 -6.74 10.00 10.04
N ASP A 37 -7.85 10.21 9.36
CA ASP A 37 -8.96 9.25 9.31
C ASP A 37 -9.43 9.02 7.87
N LEU A 38 -8.48 8.97 6.94
CA LEU A 38 -8.77 8.74 5.54
C LEU A 38 -9.25 7.30 5.31
N THR A 39 -10.18 7.14 4.38
CA THR A 39 -10.64 5.80 4.00
C THR A 39 -9.70 5.22 2.95
N ILE A 40 -9.64 3.88 2.88
CA ILE A 40 -8.84 3.23 1.83
C ILE A 40 -9.34 3.63 0.44
N ARG A 41 -10.64 3.88 0.32
CA ARG A 41 -11.22 4.30 -0.97
C ARG A 41 -10.58 5.59 -1.48
N SER A 42 -10.31 6.54 -0.57
CA SER A 42 -9.67 7.80 -0.95
C SER A 42 -8.20 7.62 -1.29
N LEU A 43 -7.59 6.50 -0.86
CA LEU A 43 -6.19 6.21 -1.11
C LEU A 43 -5.96 5.38 -2.39
N TYR A 44 -7.00 4.76 -2.94
CA TYR A 44 -6.84 3.95 -4.14
C TYR A 44 -6.21 4.67 -5.33
N PRO A 45 -6.55 5.92 -5.63
CA PRO A 45 -5.88 6.60 -6.74
C PRO A 45 -4.36 6.67 -6.56
N ASN A 46 -3.90 6.90 -5.33
CA ASN A 46 -2.46 6.91 -5.04
C ASN A 46 -1.86 5.52 -5.14
N LEU A 47 -2.57 4.50 -4.63
CA LEU A 47 -2.10 3.12 -4.74
C LEU A 47 -2.00 2.69 -6.20
N ASP A 48 -3.00 3.04 -7.02
CA ASP A 48 -2.99 2.71 -8.43
C ASP A 48 -1.82 3.38 -9.15
N TRP A 49 -1.55 4.64 -8.84
CA TRP A 49 -0.43 5.37 -9.42
C TRP A 49 0.90 4.73 -9.02
N LEU A 50 1.05 4.38 -7.75
CA LEU A 50 2.27 3.74 -7.25
C LEU A 50 2.49 2.39 -7.91
N GLU A 51 1.43 1.61 -8.12
CA GLU A 51 1.52 0.33 -8.78
C GLU A 51 1.89 0.50 -10.25
N THR A 52 1.22 1.41 -10.95
CA THR A 52 1.49 1.68 -12.36
C THR A 52 2.94 2.10 -12.58
N ASN A 53 3.51 2.82 -11.63
CA ASN A 53 4.89 3.28 -11.71
C ASN A 53 5.87 2.34 -11.01
N GLU A 54 5.41 1.15 -10.65
CA GLU A 54 6.23 0.05 -10.14
C GLU A 54 6.90 0.31 -8.78
N PHE A 55 6.38 1.25 -8.00
CA PHE A 55 6.83 1.44 -6.63
C PHE A 55 6.29 0.37 -5.69
N ILE A 56 5.11 -0.16 -6.03
CA ILE A 56 4.49 -1.26 -5.29
C ILE A 56 4.00 -2.31 -6.28
N SER A 57 3.82 -3.52 -5.78
CA SER A 57 3.15 -4.58 -6.53
C SER A 57 1.94 -5.04 -5.74
N CYS A 58 1.04 -5.75 -6.39
CA CYS A 58 -0.12 -6.28 -5.69
C CYS A 58 -0.41 -7.69 -6.19
N TRP A 59 -1.03 -8.47 -5.33
CA TRP A 59 -1.40 -9.84 -5.64
C TRP A 59 -2.57 -10.26 -4.77
N TRP A 60 -3.25 -11.33 -5.18
CA TRP A 60 -4.39 -11.87 -4.44
C TRP A 60 -3.93 -13.03 -3.56
N VAL A 61 -4.48 -13.07 -2.34
CA VAL A 61 -4.28 -14.17 -1.41
C VAL A 61 -5.65 -14.69 -1.02
N GLU A 62 -5.83 -16.01 -1.08
CA GLU A 62 -7.08 -16.64 -0.67
C GLU A 62 -6.93 -17.18 0.74
N GLU A 63 -7.92 -16.88 1.59
CA GLU A 63 -7.97 -17.47 2.91
C GLU A 63 -8.49 -18.90 2.81
N GLU A 64 -8.09 -19.72 3.77
CA GLU A 64 -8.64 -21.07 3.90
C GLU A 64 -10.15 -20.97 4.07
N PRO A 65 -10.95 -21.92 3.47
CA PRO A 65 -12.40 -21.88 3.61
C PRO A 65 -12.89 -21.84 5.04
N GLU A 66 -12.18 -22.51 5.96
CA GLU A 66 -12.52 -22.52 7.37
C GLU A 66 -12.40 -21.16 8.04
N TYR A 67 -11.71 -20.20 7.41
CA TYR A 67 -11.59 -18.83 7.91
C TYR A 67 -12.40 -17.86 7.08
N GLY A 68 -13.36 -18.36 6.28
CA GLY A 68 -14.23 -17.52 5.49
C GLY A 68 -14.01 -17.58 4.00
N GLY A 69 -12.86 -18.08 3.55
CA GLY A 69 -12.56 -18.26 2.13
C GLY A 69 -12.50 -17.00 1.32
N LYS A 70 -12.21 -15.86 1.94
CA LYS A 70 -12.17 -14.58 1.25
C LYS A 70 -10.86 -14.40 0.50
N ARG A 71 -10.94 -13.70 -0.64
CA ARG A 71 -9.76 -13.26 -1.36
C ARG A 71 -9.42 -11.86 -0.87
N ARG A 72 -8.14 -11.62 -0.60
CA ARG A 72 -7.67 -10.31 -0.19
C ARG A 72 -6.55 -9.86 -1.13
N ARG A 73 -6.61 -8.60 -1.53
CA ARG A 73 -5.57 -8.02 -2.37
C ARG A 73 -4.51 -7.41 -1.49
N PHE A 74 -3.30 -7.97 -1.57
CA PHE A 74 -2.15 -7.46 -0.83
C PHE A 74 -1.33 -6.53 -1.70
N TYR A 75 -0.69 -5.57 -1.05
CA TYR A 75 0.23 -4.64 -1.68
C TYR A 75 1.56 -4.74 -0.95
N GLY A 76 2.66 -4.65 -1.70
CA GLY A 76 3.99 -4.70 -1.11
C GLY A 76 4.95 -3.82 -1.87
N LEU A 77 6.03 -3.41 -1.20
CA LEU A 77 7.06 -2.61 -1.85
C LEU A 77 7.83 -3.42 -2.87
N THR A 78 8.14 -2.78 -4.00
CA THR A 78 9.12 -3.29 -4.94
C THR A 78 10.49 -2.76 -4.52
N GLU A 79 11.54 -3.20 -5.20
CA GLU A 79 12.87 -2.66 -4.98
C GLU A 79 12.90 -1.15 -5.23
N LYS A 80 12.21 -0.71 -6.28
CA LYS A 80 12.08 0.71 -6.58
C LYS A 80 11.41 1.47 -5.44
N GLY A 81 10.37 0.87 -4.84
CA GLY A 81 9.68 1.48 -3.70
C GLY A 81 10.60 1.61 -2.49
N LYS A 82 11.40 0.58 -2.22
CA LYS A 82 12.37 0.63 -1.13
C LYS A 82 13.41 1.72 -1.35
N GLN A 83 13.91 1.81 -2.58
CA GLN A 83 14.90 2.84 -2.93
C GLN A 83 14.32 4.24 -2.77
N ALA A 84 13.03 4.42 -3.09
CA ALA A 84 12.37 5.71 -2.92
C ALA A 84 12.31 6.13 -1.46
N LEU A 85 12.34 5.16 -0.53
CA LEU A 85 12.39 5.44 0.91
C LEU A 85 13.82 5.59 1.44
N GLY A 86 14.82 5.47 0.58
CA GLY A 86 16.21 5.62 0.98
C GLY A 86 16.86 4.36 1.51
N GLU A 87 16.27 3.22 1.24
CA GLU A 87 16.82 1.93 1.68
C GLU A 87 17.73 1.28 0.66
#